data_a5d15047bcbcca1d6ba628b3731627c5
#
_entry.id   a5d15047bcbcca1d6ba628b3731627c5
#
_cell.length_a   1.000
_cell.length_b   1.000
_cell.length_c   1.000
_cell.angle_alpha   90.00
_cell.angle_beta   90.00
_cell.angle_gamma   90.00
#
_symmetry.space_group_name_H-M   'P 1'
#
loop_
_entity.id
_entity.type
_entity.pdbx_description
1 polymer ?
#
loop_
_entity_poly.entity_id
_entity_poly.type
_entity_poly.pdbx_seq_one_letter_code
_entity_poly.pdbx_strand_id
1 'polypeptide(L)'
;VTQIIRESKIAYEDIYPQKRIDEERKFDTAKAWNIANTLYYKLGGLPWKLGDVRNGVCYLGLVYKKIESDSNNKNACCAAQMFLDSGDGMVFKGNVGPWWNPKSGEFHLSEQDAYEIISQSLESYYSKFGNYPKEIFIHAKTYFDDVEWKGFEEAVQGKSQIIGVRIRANGTFKLYRGFSYCVPRGTMLQYDDSKA
;
A
#
# COMPACT_ATOMS: atom_id res chain seq x y z
N VAL A 1 8.65 -6.89 19.75
CA VAL A 1 7.32 -6.45 19.28
C VAL A 1 6.28 -7.45 19.77
N THR A 2 5.33 -6.99 20.58
CA THR A 2 4.29 -7.85 21.17
C THR A 2 3.04 -7.75 20.30
N GLN A 3 2.55 -8.87 19.84
CA GLN A 3 1.25 -8.97 19.18
C GLN A 3 0.25 -9.58 20.17
N ILE A 4 -0.85 -8.87 20.42
CA ILE A 4 -1.91 -9.36 21.29
C ILE A 4 -2.87 -10.16 20.42
N ILE A 5 -2.94 -11.47 20.66
CA ILE A 5 -3.93 -12.35 20.05
C ILE A 5 -5.08 -12.46 21.07
N ARG A 6 -6.25 -11.98 20.67
CA ARG A 6 -7.46 -12.18 21.49
C ARG A 6 -8.14 -13.46 21.03
N GLU A 7 -8.20 -14.41 21.92
CA GLU A 7 -8.99 -15.61 21.73
C GLU A 7 -10.43 -15.36 22.20
N SER A 8 -11.39 -15.63 21.36
CA SER A 8 -12.79 -15.60 21.76
C SER A 8 -13.10 -16.87 22.55
N LYS A 9 -13.49 -16.72 23.82
CA LYS A 9 -13.89 -17.82 24.69
C LYS A 9 -15.33 -18.32 24.45
N ILE A 10 -15.98 -17.83 23.43
CA ILE A 10 -17.32 -18.30 23.09
C ILE A 10 -17.16 -19.65 22.39
N ALA A 11 -17.63 -20.71 23.00
CA ALA A 11 -17.65 -22.03 22.39
C ALA A 11 -18.51 -21.97 21.13
N TYR A 12 -17.88 -22.17 19.99
CA TYR A 12 -18.51 -22.10 18.67
C TYR A 12 -19.67 -23.07 18.52
N GLU A 13 -19.60 -24.19 19.22
CA GLU A 13 -20.58 -25.27 19.22
C GLU A 13 -21.97 -24.84 19.71
N ASP A 14 -22.01 -23.81 20.56
CA ASP A 14 -23.26 -23.30 21.16
C ASP A 14 -24.00 -22.28 20.28
N ILE A 15 -23.36 -21.72 19.27
CA ILE A 15 -23.88 -20.57 18.54
C ILE A 15 -24.22 -20.90 17.07
N TYR A 16 -23.60 -21.91 16.46
CA TYR A 16 -23.73 -22.15 15.03
C TYR A 16 -24.10 -23.57 14.67
N PRO A 17 -25.13 -23.76 13.81
CA PRO A 17 -25.48 -25.09 13.27
C PRO A 17 -24.36 -25.66 12.40
N GLN A 18 -24.24 -26.99 12.41
CA GLN A 18 -23.18 -27.80 11.79
C GLN A 18 -22.76 -27.37 10.37
N LYS A 19 -23.66 -26.82 9.58
CA LYS A 19 -23.38 -26.34 8.20
C LYS A 19 -22.43 -25.14 8.12
N ARG A 20 -22.27 -24.37 9.18
CA ARG A 20 -21.35 -23.21 9.23
C ARG A 20 -19.94 -23.59 9.68
N ILE A 21 -19.76 -24.74 10.29
CA ILE A 21 -18.47 -25.19 10.82
C ILE A 21 -17.41 -25.31 9.70
N ASP A 22 -17.79 -25.72 8.50
CA ASP A 22 -16.83 -25.86 7.38
C ASP A 22 -16.42 -24.51 6.78
N GLU A 23 -17.30 -23.54 6.74
CA GLU A 23 -16.98 -22.19 6.29
C GLU A 23 -16.10 -21.45 7.33
N GLU A 24 -16.34 -21.70 8.60
CA GLU A 24 -15.57 -21.14 9.71
C GLU A 24 -14.18 -21.78 9.84
N ARG A 25 -14.05 -23.09 9.64
CA ARG A 25 -12.74 -23.74 9.56
C ARG A 25 -11.87 -23.16 8.44
N LYS A 26 -12.45 -22.81 7.28
CA LYS A 26 -11.73 -22.09 6.23
C LYS A 26 -11.29 -20.70 6.69
N PHE A 27 -12.13 -20.01 7.45
CA PHE A 27 -11.81 -18.70 7.99
C PHE A 27 -10.72 -18.76 9.06
N ASP A 28 -10.75 -19.76 9.94
CA ASP A 28 -9.73 -19.98 10.96
C ASP A 28 -8.38 -20.37 10.36
N THR A 29 -8.39 -21.16 9.30
CA THR A 29 -7.18 -21.48 8.53
C THR A 29 -6.56 -20.22 7.94
N ALA A 30 -7.36 -19.32 7.38
CA ALA A 30 -6.88 -18.05 6.84
C ALA A 30 -6.32 -17.13 7.95
N LYS A 31 -6.95 -17.09 9.12
CA LYS A 31 -6.42 -16.35 10.28
C LYS A 31 -5.09 -16.94 10.76
N ALA A 32 -5.02 -18.26 10.92
CA ALA A 32 -3.80 -18.95 11.34
C ALA A 32 -2.65 -18.69 10.36
N TRP A 33 -2.94 -18.76 9.06
CA TRP A 33 -1.98 -18.42 8.02
C TRP A 33 -1.48 -16.98 8.12
N ASN A 34 -2.37 -16.00 8.28
CA ASN A 34 -2.01 -14.60 8.39
C ASN A 34 -1.18 -14.31 9.65
N ILE A 35 -1.54 -14.94 10.77
CA ILE A 35 -0.79 -14.81 12.03
C ILE A 35 0.61 -15.44 11.90
N ALA A 36 0.69 -16.64 11.38
CA ALA A 36 1.96 -17.34 11.18
C ALA A 36 2.92 -16.55 10.28
N ASN A 37 2.42 -16.02 9.15
CA ASN A 37 3.21 -15.21 8.24
C ASN A 37 3.67 -13.90 8.89
N THR A 38 2.79 -13.24 9.63
CA THR A 38 3.12 -12.00 10.35
C THR A 38 4.20 -12.24 11.41
N LEU A 39 4.09 -13.33 12.17
CA LEU A 39 5.09 -13.69 13.18
C LEU A 39 6.43 -14.05 12.52
N TYR A 40 6.39 -14.85 11.47
CA TYR A 40 7.59 -15.23 10.73
C TYR A 40 8.34 -14.02 10.19
N TYR A 41 7.61 -13.06 9.56
CA TYR A 41 8.19 -11.81 9.08
C TYR A 41 8.77 -10.96 10.23
N LYS A 42 8.09 -10.85 11.36
CA LYS A 42 8.56 -10.09 12.53
C LYS A 42 9.79 -10.71 13.20
N LEU A 43 10.01 -12.00 13.02
CA LEU A 43 11.21 -12.71 13.47
C LEU A 43 12.38 -12.59 12.47
N GLY A 44 12.22 -11.80 11.40
CA GLY A 44 13.24 -11.60 10.39
C GLY A 44 13.19 -12.61 9.23
N GLY A 45 12.22 -13.49 9.20
CA GLY A 45 11.99 -14.39 8.07
C GLY A 45 11.33 -13.68 6.90
N LEU A 46 11.61 -14.13 5.68
CA LEU A 46 10.95 -13.65 4.45
C LEU A 46 10.10 -14.78 3.87
N PRO A 47 8.79 -14.80 4.13
CA PRO A 47 7.92 -15.89 3.70
C PRO A 47 7.82 -15.98 2.16
N TRP A 48 7.88 -14.86 1.49
CA TRP A 48 7.93 -14.74 0.02
C TRP A 48 8.47 -13.37 -0.39
N LYS A 49 8.92 -13.27 -1.60
CA LYS A 49 9.27 -12.01 -2.29
C LYS A 49 8.81 -12.06 -3.73
N LEU A 50 8.70 -10.91 -4.36
CA LEU A 50 8.49 -10.84 -5.80
C LEU A 50 9.71 -11.42 -6.52
N GLY A 51 9.49 -12.35 -7.48
CA GLY A 51 10.58 -13.07 -8.14
C GLY A 51 11.42 -12.18 -9.04
N ASP A 52 10.78 -11.40 -9.90
CA ASP A 52 11.42 -10.64 -10.96
C ASP A 52 11.19 -9.14 -10.78
N VAL A 53 11.74 -8.56 -9.72
CA VAL A 53 11.76 -7.11 -9.54
C VAL A 53 13.04 -6.55 -10.16
N ARG A 54 12.89 -5.51 -11.00
CA ARG A 54 14.05 -4.83 -11.60
C ARG A 54 14.89 -4.18 -10.52
N ASN A 55 16.22 -4.35 -10.60
CA ASN A 55 17.13 -3.73 -9.65
C ASN A 55 17.07 -2.20 -9.72
N GLY A 56 17.09 -1.57 -8.57
CA GLY A 56 17.03 -0.12 -8.44
C GLY A 56 15.63 0.45 -8.54
N VAL A 57 14.59 -0.36 -8.37
CA VAL A 57 13.20 0.08 -8.32
C VAL A 57 12.70 0.11 -6.89
N CYS A 58 12.01 1.19 -6.54
CA CYS A 58 11.38 1.38 -5.25
C CYS A 58 9.87 1.61 -5.46
N TYR A 59 9.04 0.93 -4.69
CA TYR A 59 7.58 1.10 -4.71
C TYR A 59 7.14 1.77 -3.41
N LEU A 60 6.46 2.90 -3.52
CA LEU A 60 5.97 3.68 -2.39
C LEU A 60 4.45 3.74 -2.41
N GLY A 61 3.78 3.17 -1.42
CA GLY A 61 2.32 3.24 -1.27
C GLY A 61 1.93 4.34 -0.29
N LEU A 62 1.18 5.34 -0.74
CA LEU A 62 0.63 6.39 0.12
C LEU A 62 -0.73 5.96 0.69
N VAL A 63 -0.86 6.06 2.00
CA VAL A 63 -2.09 5.71 2.73
C VAL A 63 -2.50 6.87 3.63
N TYR A 64 -3.74 7.30 3.51
CA TYR A 64 -4.32 8.35 4.33
C TYR A 64 -5.34 7.80 5.31
N LYS A 65 -5.33 8.31 6.53
CA LYS A 65 -6.33 8.00 7.56
C LYS A 65 -6.87 9.29 8.16
N LYS A 66 -8.19 9.46 8.12
CA LYS A 66 -8.87 10.56 8.83
C LYS A 66 -8.67 10.42 10.34
N ILE A 67 -8.48 11.55 11.02
CA ILE A 67 -8.44 11.60 12.49
C ILE A 67 -9.87 11.84 12.97
N GLU A 68 -10.46 10.84 13.59
CA GLU A 68 -11.88 10.86 14.03
C GLU A 68 -12.15 11.84 15.18
N SER A 69 -11.12 12.23 15.94
CA SER A 69 -11.24 13.16 17.05
C SER A 69 -11.33 14.65 16.64
N ASP A 70 -11.19 14.94 15.36
CA ASP A 70 -11.27 16.30 14.85
C ASP A 70 -12.69 16.64 14.40
N SER A 71 -13.34 17.54 15.11
CA SER A 71 -14.71 17.99 14.84
C SER A 71 -14.88 18.60 13.44
N ASN A 72 -13.79 18.99 12.78
CA ASN A 72 -13.80 19.55 11.42
C ASN A 72 -13.45 18.53 10.32
N ASN A 73 -13.15 17.27 10.65
CA ASN A 73 -12.82 16.19 9.69
C ASN A 73 -11.75 16.54 8.62
N LYS A 74 -10.93 17.55 8.88
CA LYS A 74 -9.94 18.05 7.92
C LYS A 74 -8.57 17.41 8.08
N ASN A 75 -8.22 17.01 9.31
CA ASN A 75 -6.91 16.45 9.59
C ASN A 75 -6.87 14.96 9.22
N ALA A 76 -5.79 14.59 8.59
CA ALA A 76 -5.47 13.21 8.26
C ALA A 76 -4.01 12.93 8.55
N CYS A 77 -3.69 11.70 8.88
CA CYS A 77 -2.31 11.24 8.87
C CYS A 77 -2.01 10.55 7.54
N CYS A 78 -0.84 10.82 6.99
CA CYS A 78 -0.29 10.08 5.88
C CYS A 78 0.73 9.07 6.41
N ALA A 79 0.80 7.91 5.79
CA ALA A 79 1.88 6.96 5.96
C ALA A 79 2.32 6.49 4.58
N ALA A 80 3.61 6.31 4.40
CA ALA A 80 4.15 5.71 3.21
C ALA A 80 4.70 4.32 3.54
N GLN A 81 4.35 3.35 2.73
CA GLN A 81 4.92 2.02 2.80
C GLN A 81 5.80 1.82 1.58
N MET A 82 7.10 1.65 1.82
CA MET A 82 8.08 1.42 0.77
C MET A 82 8.39 -0.07 0.67
N PHE A 83 8.40 -0.57 -0.54
CA PHE A 83 8.87 -1.90 -0.90
C PHE A 83 10.10 -1.76 -1.80
N LEU A 84 11.12 -2.51 -1.46
CA LEU A 84 12.39 -2.53 -2.17
C LEU A 84 12.46 -3.70 -3.13
N ASP A 85 13.36 -3.61 -4.10
CA ASP A 85 13.69 -4.70 -5.01
C ASP A 85 14.19 -5.97 -4.30
N SER A 86 14.80 -5.82 -3.11
CA SER A 86 15.16 -6.96 -2.24
C SER A 86 13.96 -7.70 -1.64
N GLY A 87 12.74 -7.17 -1.77
CA GLY A 87 11.54 -7.69 -1.13
C GLY A 87 11.32 -7.18 0.30
N ASP A 88 12.24 -6.37 0.82
CA ASP A 88 12.06 -5.76 2.14
C ASP A 88 11.06 -4.61 2.08
N GLY A 89 10.31 -4.44 3.15
CA GLY A 89 9.36 -3.34 3.32
C GLY A 89 9.79 -2.42 4.46
N MET A 90 9.62 -1.12 4.27
CA MET A 90 9.77 -0.12 5.32
C MET A 90 8.48 0.71 5.40
N VAL A 91 8.14 1.14 6.61
CA VAL A 91 6.97 2.00 6.84
C VAL A 91 7.46 3.33 7.37
N PHE A 92 7.13 4.40 6.67
CA PHE A 92 7.37 5.76 7.10
C PHE A 92 6.09 6.32 7.70
N LYS A 93 6.18 6.86 8.89
CA LYS A 93 5.09 7.59 9.51
C LYS A 93 5.19 9.04 9.03
N GLY A 94 4.28 9.43 8.17
CA GLY A 94 4.19 10.82 7.72
C GLY A 94 3.59 11.74 8.77
N ASN A 95 3.55 13.00 8.45
CA ASN A 95 2.98 14.06 9.27
C ASN A 95 1.45 13.96 9.37
N VAL A 96 0.88 14.80 10.21
CA VAL A 96 -0.56 15.04 10.31
C VAL A 96 -0.85 16.42 9.77
N GLY A 97 -1.76 16.55 8.83
CA GLY A 97 -2.09 17.83 8.23
C GLY A 97 -3.53 17.91 7.72
N PRO A 98 -3.98 19.11 7.38
CA PRO A 98 -5.34 19.39 6.88
C PRO A 98 -5.49 19.05 5.41
N TRP A 99 -5.12 17.84 5.03
CA TRP A 99 -5.02 17.41 3.62
C TRP A 99 -6.34 16.99 2.99
N TRP A 100 -7.42 16.94 3.77
CA TRP A 100 -8.73 16.62 3.23
C TRP A 100 -9.32 17.77 2.44
N ASN A 101 -9.58 17.56 1.17
CA ASN A 101 -10.30 18.50 0.32
C ASN A 101 -11.79 18.11 0.25
N PRO A 102 -12.70 18.90 0.86
CA PRO A 102 -14.13 18.56 0.87
C PRO A 102 -14.79 18.68 -0.50
N LYS A 103 -14.21 19.45 -1.44
CA LYS A 103 -14.77 19.63 -2.78
C LYS A 103 -14.49 18.41 -3.66
N SER A 104 -13.28 17.87 -3.63
CA SER A 104 -12.93 16.67 -4.39
C SER A 104 -13.27 15.38 -3.63
N GLY A 105 -13.41 15.44 -2.31
CA GLY A 105 -13.55 14.27 -1.46
C GLY A 105 -12.28 13.42 -1.38
N GLU A 106 -11.12 14.00 -1.70
CA GLU A 106 -9.81 13.34 -1.77
C GLU A 106 -8.82 13.97 -0.80
N PHE A 107 -7.73 13.25 -0.53
CA PHE A 107 -6.62 13.71 0.29
C PHE A 107 -5.46 14.08 -0.62
N HIS A 108 -4.83 15.23 -0.35
CA HIS A 108 -3.64 15.68 -1.06
C HIS A 108 -2.63 16.22 -0.05
N LEU A 109 -1.36 15.87 -0.22
CA LEU A 109 -0.28 16.38 0.60
C LEU A 109 0.01 17.86 0.25
N SER A 110 0.55 18.60 1.20
CA SER A 110 1.20 19.85 0.87
C SER A 110 2.52 19.58 0.11
N GLU A 111 3.02 20.58 -0.60
CA GLU A 111 4.32 20.50 -1.29
C GLU A 111 5.44 20.06 -0.33
N GLN A 112 5.46 20.66 0.87
CA GLN A 112 6.44 20.36 1.90
C GLN A 112 6.32 18.92 2.43
N ASP A 113 5.10 18.45 2.75
CA ASP A 113 4.89 17.08 3.24
C ASP A 113 5.20 16.03 2.16
N ALA A 114 4.88 16.34 0.92
CA ALA A 114 5.22 15.52 -0.24
C ALA A 114 6.75 15.41 -0.41
N TYR A 115 7.45 16.54 -0.31
CA TYR A 115 8.91 16.58 -0.32
C TYR A 115 9.52 15.73 0.81
N GLU A 116 9.03 15.91 2.05
CA GLU A 116 9.58 15.21 3.21
C GLU A 116 9.42 13.70 3.13
N ILE A 117 8.26 13.20 2.69
CA ILE A 117 8.00 11.76 2.62
C ILE A 117 8.88 11.07 1.56
N ILE A 118 9.12 11.72 0.42
CA ILE A 118 10.03 11.20 -0.61
C ILE A 118 11.47 11.29 -0.15
N SER A 119 11.89 12.42 0.45
CA SER A 119 13.25 12.59 0.97
C SER A 119 13.61 11.52 2.00
N GLN A 120 12.73 11.24 2.97
CA GLN A 120 12.93 10.17 3.95
C GLN A 120 13.03 8.79 3.28
N SER A 121 12.24 8.56 2.24
CA SER A 121 12.27 7.31 1.49
C SER A 121 13.60 7.13 0.75
N LEU A 122 14.08 8.19 0.11
CA LEU A 122 15.37 8.20 -0.59
C LEU A 122 16.55 8.00 0.36
N GLU A 123 16.56 8.67 1.51
CA GLU A 123 17.59 8.52 2.53
C GLU A 123 17.63 7.10 3.08
N SER A 124 16.47 6.51 3.33
CA SER A 124 16.38 5.13 3.81
C SER A 124 16.86 4.12 2.77
N TYR A 125 16.53 4.35 1.51
CA TYR A 125 17.03 3.53 0.42
C TYR A 125 18.56 3.65 0.30
N TYR A 126 19.07 4.88 0.31
CA TYR A 126 20.51 5.17 0.23
C TYR A 126 21.28 4.56 1.40
N SER A 127 20.77 4.66 2.60
CA SER A 127 21.40 4.06 3.79
C SER A 127 21.55 2.55 3.68
N LYS A 128 20.62 1.89 2.97
CA LYS A 128 20.64 0.44 2.81
C LYS A 128 21.51 -0.04 1.65
N PHE A 129 21.47 0.68 0.53
CA PHE A 129 22.10 0.23 -0.73
C PHE A 129 23.33 1.04 -1.16
N GLY A 130 23.62 2.17 -0.51
CA GLY A 130 24.72 3.06 -0.86
C GLY A 130 24.51 3.87 -2.15
N ASN A 131 23.35 3.77 -2.76
CA ASN A 131 22.96 4.51 -3.97
C ASN A 131 21.48 4.89 -3.93
N TYR A 132 21.06 5.79 -4.80
CA TYR A 132 19.64 6.13 -4.96
C TYR A 132 18.95 5.15 -5.90
N PRO A 133 17.62 4.93 -5.74
CA PRO A 133 16.86 4.13 -6.68
C PRO A 133 16.84 4.82 -8.04
N LYS A 134 16.81 4.06 -9.12
CA LYS A 134 16.66 4.58 -10.49
C LYS A 134 15.24 5.07 -10.74
N GLU A 135 14.26 4.30 -10.22
CA GLU A 135 12.83 4.55 -10.41
C GLU A 135 12.09 4.43 -9.07
N ILE A 136 11.16 5.34 -8.85
CA ILE A 136 10.24 5.31 -7.70
C ILE A 136 8.82 5.30 -8.24
N PHE A 137 8.09 4.22 -7.98
CA PHE A 137 6.67 4.12 -8.27
C PHE A 137 5.86 4.57 -7.06
N ILE A 138 5.15 5.67 -7.18
CA ILE A 138 4.30 6.22 -6.11
C ILE A 138 2.87 5.75 -6.35
N HIS A 139 2.39 4.85 -5.52
CA HIS A 139 1.05 4.30 -5.59
C HIS A 139 0.09 5.05 -4.65
N ALA A 140 -1.00 5.58 -5.17
CA ALA A 140 -2.06 6.19 -4.38
C ALA A 140 -3.46 5.80 -4.90
N LYS A 141 -4.46 5.95 -4.05
CA LYS A 141 -5.88 5.83 -4.44
C LYS A 141 -6.43 7.15 -4.98
N THR A 142 -5.86 8.26 -4.55
CA THR A 142 -6.20 9.62 -4.95
C THR A 142 -5.48 10.02 -6.23
N TYR A 143 -5.98 11.04 -6.88
CA TYR A 143 -5.26 11.70 -7.97
C TYR A 143 -4.07 12.48 -7.40
N PHE A 144 -2.99 12.59 -8.12
CA PHE A 144 -1.88 13.48 -7.75
C PHE A 144 -2.16 14.86 -8.30
N ASP A 145 -2.15 15.89 -7.44
CA ASP A 145 -2.28 17.27 -7.89
C ASP A 145 -0.89 17.89 -8.18
N ASP A 146 -0.90 19.05 -8.83
CA ASP A 146 0.34 19.71 -9.26
C ASP A 146 1.20 20.16 -8.06
N VAL A 147 0.59 20.48 -6.92
CA VAL A 147 1.29 20.93 -5.70
C VAL A 147 2.02 19.76 -5.06
N GLU A 148 1.33 18.64 -4.90
CA GLU A 148 1.88 17.40 -4.38
C GLU A 148 3.00 16.87 -5.28
N TRP A 149 2.74 16.88 -6.60
CA TRP A 149 3.71 16.40 -7.59
C TRP A 149 5.00 17.22 -7.61
N LYS A 150 4.89 18.54 -7.48
CA LYS A 150 6.05 19.42 -7.38
C LYS A 150 6.93 19.08 -6.18
N GLY A 151 6.33 18.81 -5.01
CA GLY A 151 7.09 18.34 -3.85
C GLY A 151 7.85 17.04 -4.09
N PHE A 152 7.24 16.09 -4.81
CA PHE A 152 7.92 14.85 -5.19
C PHE A 152 9.11 15.11 -6.13
N GLU A 153 8.94 15.94 -7.14
CA GLU A 153 10.02 16.30 -8.09
C GLU A 153 11.18 17.02 -7.40
N GLU A 154 10.88 17.95 -6.50
CA GLU A 154 11.89 18.67 -5.73
C GLU A 154 12.69 17.72 -4.80
N ALA A 155 12.03 16.73 -4.22
CA ALA A 155 12.71 15.76 -3.36
C ALA A 155 13.71 14.88 -4.12
N VAL A 156 13.37 14.45 -5.32
CA VAL A 156 14.27 13.57 -6.09
C VAL A 156 15.43 14.31 -6.73
N GLN A 157 15.29 15.60 -7.01
CA GLN A 157 16.36 16.45 -7.59
C GLN A 157 17.05 15.81 -8.81
N GLY A 158 16.30 15.09 -9.64
CA GLY A 158 16.83 14.37 -10.79
C GLY A 158 17.65 13.10 -10.49
N LYS A 159 17.80 12.70 -9.21
CA LYS A 159 18.52 11.48 -8.83
C LYS A 159 17.76 10.21 -9.15
N SER A 160 16.43 10.29 -9.24
CA SER A 160 15.53 9.18 -9.50
C SER A 160 14.43 9.63 -10.46
N GLN A 161 13.92 8.72 -11.27
CA GLN A 161 12.69 8.92 -12.02
C GLN A 161 11.50 8.61 -11.12
N ILE A 162 10.50 9.50 -11.07
CA ILE A 162 9.25 9.24 -10.35
C ILE A 162 8.13 8.90 -11.33
N ILE A 163 7.30 7.94 -10.93
CA ILE A 163 6.17 7.45 -11.71
C ILE A 163 4.97 7.35 -10.77
N GLY A 164 3.95 8.17 -11.03
CA GLY A 164 2.70 8.15 -10.27
C GLY A 164 1.77 7.05 -10.77
N VAL A 165 1.28 6.20 -9.89
CA VAL A 165 0.33 5.13 -10.21
C VAL A 165 -0.93 5.30 -9.40
N ARG A 166 -2.01 5.68 -10.05
CA ARG A 166 -3.33 5.74 -9.41
C ARG A 166 -4.01 4.40 -9.43
N ILE A 167 -4.33 3.86 -8.25
CA ILE A 167 -5.02 2.58 -8.12
C ILE A 167 -6.50 2.84 -7.81
N ARG A 168 -7.38 2.45 -8.72
CA ARG A 168 -8.84 2.53 -8.53
C ARG A 168 -9.47 1.16 -8.63
N ALA A 169 -10.25 0.79 -7.64
CA ALA A 169 -11.18 -0.32 -7.78
C ALA A 169 -12.34 0.13 -8.66
N ASN A 170 -12.43 -0.40 -9.88
CA ASN A 170 -13.50 -0.08 -10.81
C ASN A 170 -14.31 -1.33 -11.11
N GLY A 171 -15.55 -1.38 -10.61
CA GLY A 171 -16.47 -2.48 -10.87
C GLY A 171 -17.19 -2.42 -12.23
N THR A 172 -17.03 -1.30 -12.98
CA THR A 172 -17.70 -1.12 -14.28
C THR A 172 -16.94 -1.77 -15.44
N PHE A 173 -15.61 -1.85 -15.34
CA PHE A 173 -14.79 -2.54 -16.32
C PHE A 173 -14.72 -4.03 -16.00
N LYS A 174 -15.08 -4.85 -16.98
CA LYS A 174 -15.01 -6.32 -16.88
C LYS A 174 -14.24 -6.86 -18.07
N LEU A 175 -13.26 -7.70 -17.78
CA LEU A 175 -12.54 -8.46 -18.82
C LEU A 175 -13.26 -9.78 -19.05
N TYR A 176 -13.56 -10.06 -20.30
CA TYR A 176 -14.13 -11.32 -20.76
C TYR A 176 -13.14 -12.05 -21.65
N ARG A 177 -13.20 -13.33 -21.59
CA ARG A 177 -12.38 -14.23 -22.38
C ARG A 177 -13.30 -15.03 -23.31
N GLY A 178 -12.88 -15.25 -24.55
CA GLY A 178 -13.65 -16.00 -25.55
C GLY A 178 -13.78 -17.52 -25.31
N PHE A 179 -13.33 -18.01 -24.14
CA PHE A 179 -13.33 -19.42 -23.77
C PHE A 179 -14.08 -19.68 -22.48
N SER A 180 -14.36 -20.97 -22.19
CA SER A 180 -15.15 -21.42 -21.03
C SER A 180 -14.55 -21.09 -19.65
N TYR A 181 -13.30 -20.66 -19.59
CA TYR A 181 -12.62 -20.38 -18.33
C TYR A 181 -12.64 -18.89 -18.02
N CYS A 182 -12.75 -18.54 -16.73
CA CYS A 182 -12.67 -17.16 -16.28
C CYS A 182 -11.28 -16.54 -16.57
N VAL A 183 -11.23 -15.22 -16.60
CA VAL A 183 -9.97 -14.49 -16.74
C VAL A 183 -9.08 -14.78 -15.53
N PRO A 184 -7.81 -15.21 -15.72
CA PRO A 184 -6.91 -15.47 -14.61
C PRO A 184 -6.64 -14.20 -13.79
N ARG A 185 -6.40 -14.38 -12.49
CA ARG A 185 -5.92 -13.29 -11.65
C ARG A 185 -4.57 -12.78 -12.16
N GLY A 186 -4.38 -11.47 -12.13
CA GLY A 186 -3.14 -10.84 -12.63
C GLY A 186 -3.15 -10.57 -14.13
N THR A 187 -4.25 -10.86 -14.84
CA THR A 187 -4.37 -10.42 -16.25
C THR A 187 -4.41 -8.92 -16.30
N MET A 188 -3.53 -8.32 -17.10
CA MET A 188 -3.46 -6.91 -17.39
C MET A 188 -3.91 -6.65 -18.82
N LEU A 189 -4.77 -5.66 -19.00
CA LEU A 189 -5.09 -5.09 -20.31
C LEU A 189 -4.49 -3.69 -20.36
N GLN A 190 -3.51 -3.48 -21.22
CA GLN A 190 -3.00 -2.15 -21.52
C GLN A 190 -3.90 -1.50 -22.58
N TYR A 191 -4.48 -0.37 -22.21
CA TYR A 191 -5.47 0.29 -23.07
C TYR A 191 -4.86 1.43 -23.88
N ASP A 192 -3.85 2.11 -23.35
CA ASP A 192 -3.19 3.25 -23.97
C ASP A 192 -1.72 3.29 -23.55
N ASP A 193 -0.82 3.45 -24.50
CA ASP A 193 0.63 3.58 -24.25
C ASP A 193 1.04 5.02 -23.87
N SER A 194 0.15 5.99 -24.02
CA SER A 194 0.49 7.40 -23.96
C SER A 194 0.38 8.04 -22.59
N LYS A 195 -0.14 7.31 -21.58
CA LYS A 195 -0.28 7.81 -20.21
C LYS A 195 -0.07 6.67 -19.22
N ALA A 196 1.16 6.36 -18.93
CA ALA A 196 1.55 5.67 -17.72
C ALA A 196 1.67 6.69 -16.61
#